data_c00509c020984a5eaafa58ad6c2baecc
#
_entry.id   c00509c020984a5eaafa58ad6c2baecc
#
_cell.length_a   1.000
_cell.length_b   1.000
_cell.length_c   1.000
_cell.angle_alpha   90.00
_cell.angle_beta   90.00
_cell.angle_gamma   90.00
#
_symmetry.space_group_name_H-M   'P 1'
#
loop_
_entity.id
_entity.type
_entity.pdbx_description
1 polymer ?
#
loop_
_entity_poly.entity_id
_entity_poly.type
_entity_poly.pdbx_seq_one_letter_code
_entity_poly.pdbx_strand_id
1 'polypeptide(L)'
;LADLPEQWNQRMQALLGIRPPTDSEGCLQDIHWAEGLIGYFPSYALGHLISAQLSATFEQDHGSIQTLISSGDELKLQAWLAKTVWPLGRSTNGEELVQQITGRPLSAQPFLTYLRAKIEELASAS
;
A
#
# COMPACT_ATOMS: atom_id res chain seq x y z
N LEU A 1 -26.59 -10.60 -1.65
CA LEU A 1 -25.43 -11.50 -1.84
C LEU A 1 -25.51 -12.30 -3.14
N ALA A 2 -26.73 -12.66 -3.61
CA ALA A 2 -26.89 -13.43 -4.86
C ALA A 2 -26.27 -12.75 -6.10
N ASP A 3 -26.23 -11.43 -6.14
CA ASP A 3 -25.69 -10.66 -7.26
C ASP A 3 -24.17 -10.37 -7.14
N LEU A 4 -23.53 -10.81 -6.06
CA LEU A 4 -22.13 -10.52 -5.78
C LEU A 4 -21.19 -11.02 -6.89
N PRO A 5 -21.28 -12.27 -7.38
CA PRO A 5 -20.39 -12.76 -8.43
C PRO A 5 -20.48 -11.93 -9.71
N GLU A 6 -21.69 -11.57 -10.13
CA GLU A 6 -21.87 -10.76 -11.34
C GLU A 6 -21.34 -9.32 -11.16
N GLN A 7 -21.57 -8.68 -10.01
CA GLN A 7 -21.03 -7.36 -9.69
C GLN A 7 -19.50 -7.39 -9.67
N TRP A 8 -18.91 -8.45 -9.10
CA TRP A 8 -17.46 -8.65 -9.12
C TRP A 8 -16.93 -8.74 -10.55
N ASN A 9 -17.54 -9.62 -11.37
CA ASN A 9 -17.11 -9.85 -12.74
C ASN A 9 -17.21 -8.57 -13.59
N GLN A 10 -18.29 -7.80 -13.43
CA GLN A 10 -18.44 -6.51 -14.11
C GLN A 10 -17.35 -5.51 -13.72
N ARG A 11 -17.01 -5.42 -12.44
CA ARG A 11 -15.94 -4.54 -11.96
C ARG A 11 -14.56 -4.98 -12.44
N MET A 12 -14.25 -6.26 -12.37
CA MET A 12 -12.98 -6.80 -12.87
C MET A 12 -12.84 -6.54 -14.38
N GLN A 13 -13.89 -6.78 -15.14
CA GLN A 13 -13.90 -6.49 -16.59
C GLN A 13 -13.70 -4.99 -16.87
N ALA A 14 -14.38 -4.11 -16.13
CA ALA A 14 -14.29 -2.67 -16.35
C ALA A 14 -12.93 -2.07 -15.97
N LEU A 15 -12.29 -2.58 -14.89
CA LEU A 15 -11.06 -2.04 -14.35
C LEU A 15 -9.80 -2.68 -14.93
N LEU A 16 -9.85 -3.99 -15.21
CA LEU A 16 -8.67 -4.79 -15.57
C LEU A 16 -8.81 -5.48 -16.93
N GLY A 17 -9.97 -5.41 -17.56
CA GLY A 17 -10.23 -6.12 -18.83
C GLY A 17 -10.34 -7.64 -18.68
N ILE A 18 -10.49 -8.15 -17.45
CA ILE A 18 -10.49 -9.57 -17.12
C ILE A 18 -11.84 -9.95 -16.55
N ARG A 19 -12.41 -11.07 -17.02
CA ARG A 19 -13.58 -11.71 -16.42
C ARG A 19 -13.16 -13.09 -15.89
N PRO A 20 -13.20 -13.32 -14.56
CA PRO A 20 -12.92 -14.64 -13.99
C PRO A 20 -13.87 -15.71 -14.56
N PRO A 21 -13.37 -16.91 -14.87
CA PRO A 21 -14.21 -17.96 -15.48
C PRO A 21 -15.18 -18.63 -14.48
N THR A 22 -14.80 -18.61 -13.19
CA THR A 22 -15.60 -19.18 -12.10
C THR A 22 -15.60 -18.26 -10.88
N ASP A 23 -16.57 -18.44 -9.99
CA ASP A 23 -16.62 -17.68 -8.72
C ASP A 23 -15.44 -18.02 -7.81
N SER A 24 -14.91 -19.24 -7.86
CA SER A 24 -13.74 -19.66 -7.10
C SER A 24 -12.44 -18.98 -7.58
N GLU A 25 -12.37 -18.57 -8.83
CA GLU A 25 -11.28 -17.79 -9.39
C GLU A 25 -11.57 -16.27 -9.39
N GLY A 26 -12.74 -15.89 -8.94
CA GLY A 26 -13.25 -14.53 -8.88
C GLY A 26 -13.53 -14.07 -7.44
N CYS A 27 -14.79 -13.79 -7.14
CA CYS A 27 -15.20 -13.19 -5.88
C CYS A 27 -14.86 -14.04 -4.63
N LEU A 28 -14.72 -15.36 -4.77
CA LEU A 28 -14.37 -16.25 -3.66
C LEU A 28 -12.85 -16.34 -3.38
N GLN A 29 -12.02 -15.60 -4.12
CA GLN A 29 -10.59 -15.52 -3.83
C GLN A 29 -10.29 -14.70 -2.56
N ASP A 30 -11.17 -13.81 -2.17
CA ASP A 30 -11.01 -13.04 -0.93
C ASP A 30 -11.46 -13.88 0.28
N ILE A 31 -10.50 -14.48 0.98
CA ILE A 31 -10.71 -15.30 2.17
C ILE A 31 -11.30 -14.53 3.36
N HIS A 32 -11.19 -13.20 3.39
CA HIS A 32 -11.67 -12.38 4.50
C HIS A 32 -13.20 -12.50 4.67
N TRP A 33 -13.92 -12.74 3.59
CA TRP A 33 -15.38 -12.93 3.67
C TRP A 33 -15.76 -14.17 4.45
N ALA A 34 -14.99 -15.27 4.30
CA ALA A 34 -15.19 -16.49 5.08
C ALA A 34 -14.95 -16.27 6.58
N GLU A 35 -14.08 -15.33 6.93
CA GLU A 35 -13.80 -14.92 8.30
C GLU A 35 -14.75 -13.82 8.82
N GLY A 36 -15.74 -13.42 8.03
CA GLY A 36 -16.66 -12.32 8.37
C GLY A 36 -16.07 -10.92 8.30
N LEU A 37 -14.86 -10.77 7.73
CA LEU A 37 -14.14 -9.50 7.58
C LEU A 37 -14.53 -8.80 6.27
N ILE A 38 -15.81 -8.52 6.10
CA ILE A 38 -16.33 -7.86 4.89
C ILE A 38 -15.78 -6.42 4.81
N GLY A 39 -15.20 -6.07 3.65
CA GLY A 39 -14.58 -4.76 3.43
C GLY A 39 -13.18 -4.60 4.02
N TYR A 40 -12.56 -5.67 4.52
CA TYR A 40 -11.21 -5.62 5.09
C TYR A 40 -10.11 -5.47 4.02
N PHE A 41 -10.26 -6.09 2.87
CA PHE A 41 -9.23 -6.13 1.82
C PHE A 41 -8.69 -4.74 1.41
N PRO A 42 -9.50 -3.67 1.32
CA PRO A 42 -9.01 -2.32 1.04
C PRO A 42 -8.00 -1.76 2.05
N SER A 43 -7.96 -2.28 3.30
CA SER A 43 -7.00 -1.86 4.31
C SER A 43 -5.55 -2.13 3.91
N TYR A 44 -5.29 -3.15 3.08
CA TYR A 44 -3.97 -3.40 2.51
C TYR A 44 -3.52 -2.29 1.56
N ALA A 45 -4.44 -1.81 0.71
CA ALA A 45 -4.15 -0.66 -0.15
C ALA A 45 -3.81 0.59 0.66
N LEU A 46 -4.58 0.87 1.73
CA LEU A 46 -4.28 1.96 2.65
C LEU A 46 -2.90 1.81 3.30
N GLY A 47 -2.54 0.60 3.72
CA GLY A 47 -1.20 0.30 4.25
C GLY A 47 -0.09 0.63 3.25
N HIS A 48 -0.26 0.30 1.97
CA HIS A 48 0.69 0.66 0.91
C HIS A 48 0.79 2.17 0.69
N LEU A 49 -0.33 2.90 0.71
CA LEU A 49 -0.34 4.36 0.57
C LEU A 49 0.40 5.02 1.73
N ILE A 50 0.11 4.61 2.97
CA ILE A 50 0.77 5.11 4.19
C ILE A 50 2.28 4.82 4.12
N SER A 51 2.66 3.58 3.83
CA SER A 51 4.06 3.18 3.73
C SER A 51 4.82 3.99 2.69
N ALA A 52 4.26 4.18 1.49
CA ALA A 52 4.90 4.95 0.44
C ALA A 52 5.08 6.44 0.83
N GLN A 53 4.10 7.03 1.51
CA GLN A 53 4.20 8.42 1.94
C GLN A 53 5.21 8.60 3.07
N LEU A 54 5.28 7.67 4.02
CA LEU A 54 6.30 7.66 5.07
C LEU A 54 7.70 7.46 4.50
N SER A 55 7.86 6.52 3.55
CA SER A 55 9.13 6.28 2.86
C SER A 55 9.61 7.54 2.11
N ALA A 56 8.74 8.17 1.34
CA ALA A 56 9.07 9.41 0.63
C ALA A 56 9.48 10.53 1.60
N THR A 57 8.84 10.61 2.78
CA THR A 57 9.21 11.61 3.81
C THR A 57 10.58 11.30 4.42
N PHE A 58 10.85 10.04 4.74
CA PHE A 58 12.15 9.62 5.24
C PHE A 58 13.27 9.94 4.24
N GLU A 59 13.05 9.61 2.96
CA GLU A 59 14.06 9.80 1.90
C GLU A 59 14.42 11.26 1.63
N GLN A 60 13.54 12.21 1.95
CA GLN A 60 13.83 13.65 1.81
C GLN A 60 15.04 14.09 2.67
N ASP A 61 15.16 13.53 3.87
CA ASP A 61 16.18 13.94 4.84
C ASP A 61 17.36 12.95 4.93
N HIS A 62 17.15 11.68 4.53
CA HIS A 62 18.10 10.60 4.80
C HIS A 62 18.65 9.92 3.54
N GLY A 63 18.16 10.29 2.36
CA GLY A 63 18.50 9.63 1.10
C GLY A 63 17.73 8.34 0.86
N SER A 64 17.98 7.71 -0.28
CA SER A 64 17.23 6.54 -0.75
C SER A 64 17.32 5.34 0.22
N ILE A 65 16.18 4.77 0.57
CA ILE A 65 16.09 3.53 1.36
C ILE A 65 16.85 2.40 0.67
N GLN A 66 16.78 2.30 -0.65
CA GLN A 66 17.51 1.30 -1.42
C GLN A 66 19.03 1.42 -1.22
N THR A 67 19.55 2.63 -1.23
CA THR A 67 20.97 2.90 -0.99
C THR A 67 21.36 2.52 0.44
N LEU A 68 20.54 2.86 1.43
CA LEU A 68 20.79 2.49 2.83
C LEU A 68 20.83 0.97 3.04
N ILE A 69 19.91 0.24 2.42
CA ILE A 69 19.90 -1.24 2.48
C ILE A 69 21.17 -1.80 1.82
N SER A 70 21.54 -1.29 0.64
CA SER A 70 22.72 -1.78 -0.10
C SER A 70 24.05 -1.49 0.63
N SER A 71 24.08 -0.45 1.47
CA SER A 71 25.25 -0.10 2.29
C SER A 71 25.27 -0.75 3.68
N GLY A 72 24.21 -1.46 4.08
CA GLY A 72 24.07 -2.04 5.43
C GLY A 72 23.72 -1.00 6.50
N ASP A 73 23.15 0.13 6.09
CA ASP A 73 22.81 1.28 6.96
C ASP A 73 21.32 1.29 7.36
N GLU A 74 20.61 0.16 7.24
CA GLU A 74 19.17 0.03 7.52
C GLU A 74 18.77 0.44 8.94
N LEU A 75 19.71 0.44 9.87
CA LEU A 75 19.49 0.92 11.25
C LEU A 75 19.10 2.39 11.31
N LYS A 76 19.45 3.20 10.30
CA LYS A 76 19.01 4.60 10.20
C LYS A 76 17.50 4.70 10.01
N LEU A 77 16.93 3.84 9.15
CA LEU A 77 15.48 3.75 8.96
C LEU A 77 14.78 3.28 10.23
N GLN A 78 15.33 2.24 10.89
CA GLN A 78 14.79 1.74 12.14
C GLN A 78 14.79 2.84 13.23
N ALA A 79 15.89 3.58 13.37
CA ALA A 79 15.99 4.67 14.34
C ALA A 79 14.96 5.79 14.06
N TRP A 80 14.76 6.12 12.79
CA TRP A 80 13.73 7.09 12.40
C TRP A 80 12.32 6.61 12.74
N LEU A 81 11.98 5.35 12.43
CA LEU A 81 10.70 4.74 12.80
C LEU A 81 10.49 4.73 14.32
N ALA A 82 11.53 4.38 15.07
CA ALA A 82 11.50 4.35 16.53
C ALA A 82 11.26 5.73 17.15
N LYS A 83 11.71 6.79 16.50
CA LYS A 83 11.55 8.17 16.96
C LYS A 83 10.22 8.78 16.54
N THR A 84 9.73 8.45 15.35
CA THR A 84 8.61 9.18 14.73
C THR A 84 7.30 8.39 14.70
N VAL A 85 7.36 7.08 14.44
CA VAL A 85 6.16 6.25 14.25
C VAL A 85 5.78 5.48 15.50
N TRP A 86 6.72 4.71 16.07
CA TRP A 86 6.40 3.79 17.17
C TRP A 86 5.87 4.47 18.44
N PRO A 87 6.31 5.68 18.83
CA PRO A 87 5.77 6.35 20.00
C PRO A 87 4.29 6.67 19.90
N LEU A 88 3.75 6.80 18.68
CA LEU A 88 2.34 7.06 18.46
C LEU A 88 1.47 5.83 18.72
N GLY A 89 2.02 4.62 18.50
CA GLY A 89 1.33 3.36 18.76
C GLY A 89 -0.06 3.30 18.13
N ARG A 90 -1.08 3.13 18.96
CA ARG A 90 -2.51 3.15 18.56
C ARG A 90 -3.26 4.40 19.06
N SER A 91 -2.54 5.45 19.42
CA SER A 91 -3.16 6.69 19.91
C SER A 91 -3.82 7.52 18.82
N THR A 92 -3.48 7.25 17.54
CA THR A 92 -4.00 7.94 16.37
C THR A 92 -4.47 6.94 15.31
N ASN A 93 -5.37 7.35 14.44
CA ASN A 93 -5.68 6.60 13.22
C ASN A 93 -4.61 6.80 12.14
N GLY A 94 -4.70 6.03 11.03
CA GLY A 94 -3.67 6.06 9.98
C GLY A 94 -3.53 7.41 9.26
N GLU A 95 -4.63 8.12 9.06
CA GLU A 95 -4.61 9.46 8.42
C GLU A 95 -3.96 10.50 9.33
N GLU A 96 -4.32 10.50 10.61
CA GLU A 96 -3.72 11.38 11.61
C GLU A 96 -2.23 11.09 11.78
N LEU A 97 -1.83 9.82 11.80
CA LEU A 97 -0.43 9.42 11.87
C LEU A 97 0.37 10.00 10.68
N VAL A 98 -0.14 9.82 9.47
CA VAL A 98 0.50 10.36 8.26
C VAL A 98 0.60 11.88 8.34
N GLN A 99 -0.49 12.56 8.71
CA GLN A 99 -0.50 14.03 8.84
C GLN A 99 0.50 14.53 9.89
N GLN A 100 0.61 13.85 11.04
CA GLN A 100 1.56 14.23 12.10
C GLN A 100 3.01 14.07 11.68
N ILE A 101 3.34 12.97 10.99
CA ILE A 101 4.72 12.65 10.62
C ILE A 101 5.16 13.42 9.37
N THR A 102 4.29 13.52 8.38
CA THR A 102 4.66 14.07 7.05
C THR A 102 4.25 15.53 6.86
N GLY A 103 3.42 16.08 7.76
CA GLY A 103 2.83 17.41 7.63
C GLY A 103 1.79 17.55 6.51
N ARG A 104 1.39 16.44 5.88
CA ARG A 104 0.49 16.41 4.72
C ARG A 104 -0.59 15.36 4.91
N PRO A 105 -1.80 15.56 4.34
CA PRO A 105 -2.84 14.54 4.35
C PRO A 105 -2.41 13.30 3.56
N LEU A 106 -3.04 12.16 3.84
CA LEU A 106 -2.81 10.92 3.11
C LEU A 106 -3.10 11.11 1.61
N SER A 107 -2.16 10.67 0.78
CA SER A 107 -2.21 10.82 -0.67
C SER A 107 -1.75 9.54 -1.38
N ALA A 108 -2.39 9.23 -2.50
CA ALA A 108 -1.95 8.14 -3.37
C ALA A 108 -0.70 8.49 -4.19
N GLN A 109 -0.34 9.76 -4.31
CA GLN A 109 0.71 10.22 -5.21
C GLN A 109 2.08 9.58 -4.95
N PRO A 110 2.59 9.47 -3.70
CA PRO A 110 3.87 8.80 -3.43
C PRO A 110 3.88 7.35 -3.89
N PHE A 111 2.79 6.61 -3.67
CA PHE A 111 2.67 5.21 -4.10
C PHE A 111 2.63 5.08 -5.63
N LEU A 112 1.88 5.94 -6.32
CA LEU A 112 1.83 5.96 -7.78
C LEU A 112 3.19 6.31 -8.39
N THR A 113 3.93 7.24 -7.78
CA THR A 113 5.29 7.60 -8.20
C THR A 113 6.22 6.40 -8.06
N TYR A 114 6.19 5.72 -6.94
CA TYR A 114 6.96 4.50 -6.70
C TYR A 114 6.65 3.41 -7.75
N LEU A 115 5.36 3.14 -8.00
CA LEU A 115 4.96 2.12 -8.97
C LEU A 115 5.41 2.45 -10.40
N ARG A 116 5.30 3.71 -10.82
CA ARG A 116 5.76 4.16 -12.14
C ARG A 116 7.25 3.95 -12.31
N ALA A 117 8.05 4.41 -11.35
CA ALA A 117 9.50 4.23 -11.38
C ALA A 117 9.89 2.75 -11.46
N LYS A 118 9.21 1.88 -10.69
CA LYS A 118 9.46 0.44 -10.71
C LYS A 118 9.10 -0.21 -12.04
N ILE A 119 8.00 0.19 -12.67
CA ILE A 119 7.59 -0.31 -14.00
C ILE A 119 8.59 0.15 -15.07
N GLU A 120 9.03 1.40 -15.03
CA GLU A 120 10.01 1.95 -15.97
C GLU A 120 11.36 1.22 -15.85
N GLU A 121 11.82 0.96 -14.62
CA GLU A 121 13.02 0.17 -14.36
C GLU A 121 12.94 -1.24 -14.97
N LEU A 122 11.84 -1.95 -14.74
CA LEU A 122 11.62 -3.30 -15.27
C LEU A 122 11.52 -3.30 -16.79
N ALA A 123 10.84 -2.32 -17.38
CA ALA A 123 10.72 -2.20 -18.83
C ALA A 123 12.06 -1.88 -19.52
N SER A 124 12.96 -1.17 -18.83
CA SER A 124 14.30 -0.85 -19.35
C SER A 124 15.30 -2.00 -19.24
N ALA A 125 15.03 -2.97 -18.37
CA ALA A 125 15.86 -4.15 -18.14
C ALA A 125 15.49 -5.36 -19.04
N SER A 126 14.40 -5.24 -19.84
CA SER A 126 13.89 -6.27 -20.77
C SER A 126 14.34 -6.00 -22.18
#